data_b24268d20754940e814d913791d5f4b6
#
_entry.id   b24268d20754940e814d913791d5f4b6
#
_cell.length_a   1.000
_cell.length_b   1.000
_cell.length_c   1.000
_cell.angle_alpha   90.00
_cell.angle_beta   90.00
_cell.angle_gamma   90.00
#
_symmetry.space_group_name_H-M   'P 1'
#
loop_
_entity.id
_entity.type
_entity.pdbx_description
1 polymer ?
#
loop_
_entity_poly.entity_id
_entity_poly.type
_entity_poly.pdbx_seq_one_letter_code
_entity_poly.pdbx_strand_id
1 'polypeptide(L)'
;EVSRSLQACEGAVLVVDASQGIQAQTLANVYLAMEQDLTIIPVLNKVDLPAADVPRVSKQVINLLGCDESDIIHISAKTGQNVPQVLRAIVERIPAPVSPLAVQAERMAAQGSDRPAIPTRALIFDSYYDDYRGVILYVRVVDGTIPKGADITMMATGARGLALEVGHLSPTMQSDPLLGTGEIGYIVTNLKTTRQAKVG
;
A
#
# COMPACT_ATOMS: atom_id res chain seq x y z
N GLU A 1 2.53 8.60 -9.93
CA GLU A 1 3.18 7.77 -8.88
C GLU A 1 2.25 7.53 -7.69
N VAL A 2 1.71 8.58 -7.04
CA VAL A 2 0.85 8.44 -5.84
C VAL A 2 -0.34 7.49 -6.09
N SER A 3 -1.09 7.67 -7.17
CA SER A 3 -2.25 6.84 -7.50
C SER A 3 -1.89 5.34 -7.62
N ARG A 4 -0.72 5.01 -8.18
CA ARG A 4 -0.26 3.62 -8.31
C ARG A 4 0.09 3.01 -6.95
N SER A 5 0.78 3.78 -6.10
CA SER A 5 1.14 3.31 -4.76
C SER A 5 -0.10 3.08 -3.89
N LEU A 6 -1.12 3.95 -4.01
CA LEU A 6 -2.38 3.81 -3.27
C LEU A 6 -3.15 2.55 -3.66
N GLN A 7 -3.07 2.08 -4.91
CA GLN A 7 -3.69 0.81 -5.35
C GLN A 7 -3.12 -0.42 -4.63
N ALA A 8 -1.93 -0.30 -4.06
CA ALA A 8 -1.29 -1.38 -3.32
C ALA A 8 -1.56 -1.33 -1.80
N CYS A 9 -2.40 -0.41 -1.32
CA CYS A 9 -2.63 -0.16 0.10
C CYS A 9 -4.08 -0.45 0.50
N GLU A 10 -4.30 -0.75 1.77
CA GLU A 10 -5.62 -0.84 2.42
C GLU A 10 -5.96 0.44 3.19
N GLY A 11 -4.98 1.29 3.44
CA GLY A 11 -5.17 2.53 4.16
C GLY A 11 -4.06 3.52 3.91
N ALA A 12 -4.29 4.76 4.35
CA ALA A 12 -3.36 5.87 4.24
C ALA A 12 -3.33 6.71 5.52
N VAL A 13 -2.16 7.20 5.88
CA VAL A 13 -2.02 8.18 6.96
C VAL A 13 -1.97 9.57 6.33
N LEU A 14 -2.99 10.38 6.61
CA LEU A 14 -3.04 11.77 6.18
C LEU A 14 -2.31 12.65 7.19
N VAL A 15 -1.08 13.06 6.86
CA VAL A 15 -0.28 13.92 7.73
C VAL A 15 -0.44 15.38 7.31
N VAL A 16 -1.02 16.20 8.19
CA VAL A 16 -1.23 17.64 7.98
C VAL A 16 -0.36 18.44 8.94
N ASP A 17 0.28 19.48 8.44
CA ASP A 17 1.07 20.43 9.25
C ASP A 17 0.11 21.35 10.02
N ALA A 18 0.17 21.32 11.36
CA ALA A 18 -0.69 22.10 12.22
C ALA A 18 -0.48 23.63 12.10
N SER A 19 0.65 24.07 11.55
CA SER A 19 0.92 25.50 11.32
C SER A 19 0.42 25.99 9.96
N GLN A 20 0.44 25.12 8.93
CA GLN A 20 0.08 25.49 7.56
C GLN A 20 -1.37 25.11 7.21
N GLY A 21 -1.84 23.99 7.73
CA GLY A 21 -3.14 23.43 7.39
C GLY A 21 -3.14 22.65 6.06
N ILE A 22 -4.34 22.43 5.53
CA ILE A 22 -4.55 21.67 4.31
C ILE A 22 -4.13 22.50 3.09
N GLN A 23 -3.27 21.92 2.24
CA GLN A 23 -2.81 22.51 1.01
C GLN A 23 -3.44 21.83 -0.22
N ALA A 24 -3.33 22.42 -1.40
CA ALA A 24 -3.91 21.89 -2.63
C ALA A 24 -3.41 20.45 -2.95
N GLN A 25 -2.13 20.17 -2.73
CA GLN A 25 -1.58 18.84 -2.94
C GLN A 25 -2.15 17.82 -1.96
N THR A 26 -2.38 18.23 -0.70
CA THR A 26 -3.03 17.39 0.30
C THR A 26 -4.43 16.98 -0.14
N LEU A 27 -5.22 17.95 -0.64
CA LEU A 27 -6.56 17.69 -1.17
C LEU A 27 -6.55 16.69 -2.32
N ALA A 28 -5.66 16.90 -3.31
CA ALA A 28 -5.55 15.99 -4.45
C ALA A 28 -5.23 14.56 -4.02
N ASN A 29 -4.29 14.38 -3.09
CA ASN A 29 -3.90 13.06 -2.59
C ASN A 29 -5.02 12.39 -1.76
N VAL A 30 -5.78 13.18 -0.96
CA VAL A 30 -6.91 12.65 -0.19
C VAL A 30 -8.01 12.14 -1.12
N TYR A 31 -8.34 12.89 -2.17
CA TYR A 31 -9.34 12.43 -3.15
C TYR A 31 -8.91 11.14 -3.84
N LEU A 32 -7.63 11.01 -4.23
CA LEU A 32 -7.11 9.76 -4.79
C LEU A 32 -7.20 8.59 -3.80
N ALA A 33 -6.98 8.83 -2.51
CA ALA A 33 -7.13 7.79 -1.48
C ALA A 33 -8.61 7.39 -1.29
N MET A 34 -9.53 8.37 -1.33
CA MET A 34 -10.97 8.13 -1.26
C MET A 34 -11.50 7.35 -2.48
N GLU A 35 -11.00 7.66 -3.69
CA GLU A 35 -11.33 6.93 -4.92
C GLU A 35 -10.94 5.44 -4.87
N GLN A 36 -9.93 5.10 -4.06
CA GLN A 36 -9.49 3.73 -3.82
C GLN A 36 -10.16 3.08 -2.59
N ASP A 37 -11.14 3.74 -1.98
CA ASP A 37 -11.86 3.29 -0.77
C ASP A 37 -10.92 2.95 0.41
N LEU A 38 -9.83 3.71 0.56
CA LEU A 38 -8.83 3.48 1.59
C LEU A 38 -9.29 4.00 2.95
N THR A 39 -8.98 3.26 4.01
CA THR A 39 -9.11 3.76 5.38
C THR A 39 -8.10 4.89 5.62
N ILE A 40 -8.58 6.11 5.90
CA ILE A 40 -7.73 7.29 6.12
C ILE A 40 -7.61 7.56 7.61
N ILE A 41 -6.36 7.61 8.11
CA ILE A 41 -6.04 7.99 9.49
C ILE A 41 -5.54 9.43 9.49
N PRO A 42 -6.34 10.40 10.00
CA PRO A 42 -5.92 11.80 10.07
C PRO A 42 -4.91 12.05 11.21
N VAL A 43 -3.82 12.72 10.87
CA VAL A 43 -2.74 13.06 11.81
C VAL A 43 -2.36 14.53 11.64
N LEU A 44 -2.43 15.30 12.73
CA LEU A 44 -1.88 16.65 12.80
C LEU A 44 -0.47 16.59 13.35
N ASN A 45 0.50 16.98 12.54
CA ASN A 45 1.91 17.03 12.93
C ASN A 45 2.37 18.44 13.24
N LYS A 46 3.48 18.55 13.94
CA LYS A 46 4.14 19.78 14.36
C LYS A 46 3.32 20.58 15.40
N VAL A 47 2.59 19.89 16.26
CA VAL A 47 1.81 20.54 17.33
C VAL A 47 2.69 21.22 18.39
N ASP A 48 3.99 20.94 18.40
CA ASP A 48 5.00 21.57 19.25
C ASP A 48 5.41 22.98 18.80
N LEU A 49 5.05 23.40 17.60
CA LEU A 49 5.42 24.71 17.07
C LEU A 49 4.55 25.83 17.68
N PRO A 50 5.13 27.00 18.03
CA PRO A 50 4.36 28.16 18.48
C PRO A 50 3.33 28.66 17.47
N ALA A 51 3.57 28.42 16.17
CA ALA A 51 2.68 28.80 15.08
C ALA A 51 1.59 27.74 14.79
N ALA A 52 1.54 26.64 15.53
CA ALA A 52 0.53 25.62 15.35
C ALA A 52 -0.85 26.14 15.78
N ASP A 53 -1.82 26.00 14.87
CA ASP A 53 -3.22 26.33 15.12
C ASP A 53 -4.08 25.06 15.01
N VAL A 54 -3.95 24.23 16.06
CA VAL A 54 -4.60 22.93 16.12
C VAL A 54 -6.13 23.03 15.94
N PRO A 55 -6.87 23.95 16.63
CA PRO A 55 -8.32 24.02 16.47
C PRO A 55 -8.76 24.37 15.04
N ARG A 56 -8.06 25.29 14.39
CA ARG A 56 -8.37 25.68 13.00
C ARG A 56 -8.11 24.53 12.03
N VAL A 57 -6.96 23.87 12.16
CA VAL A 57 -6.57 22.80 11.23
C VAL A 57 -7.38 21.53 11.47
N SER A 58 -7.73 21.18 12.73
CA SER A 58 -8.67 20.09 13.03
C SER A 58 -10.00 20.31 12.33
N LYS A 59 -10.56 21.51 12.38
CA LYS A 59 -11.80 21.85 11.64
C LYS A 59 -11.68 21.63 10.13
N GLN A 60 -10.55 21.98 9.54
CA GLN A 60 -10.31 21.72 8.10
C GLN A 60 -10.30 20.21 7.78
N VAL A 61 -9.66 19.41 8.63
CA VAL A 61 -9.61 17.95 8.47
C VAL A 61 -10.99 17.31 8.65
N ILE A 62 -11.74 17.72 9.68
CA ILE A 62 -13.12 17.27 9.91
C ILE A 62 -14.02 17.57 8.70
N ASN A 63 -13.95 18.80 8.17
CA ASN A 63 -14.73 19.18 7.00
C ASN A 63 -14.34 18.41 5.73
N LEU A 64 -13.06 18.03 5.59
CA LEU A 64 -12.57 17.30 4.43
C LEU A 64 -12.97 15.83 4.47
N LEU A 65 -12.81 15.18 5.63
CA LEU A 65 -12.98 13.73 5.78
C LEU A 65 -14.37 13.33 6.30
N GLY A 66 -15.12 14.26 6.92
CA GLY A 66 -16.35 13.93 7.62
C GLY A 66 -16.14 13.08 8.88
N CYS A 67 -14.95 13.11 9.47
CA CYS A 67 -14.59 12.36 10.67
C CYS A 67 -14.90 13.16 11.96
N ASP A 68 -14.87 12.50 13.12
CA ASP A 68 -14.94 13.14 14.42
C ASP A 68 -13.59 13.71 14.86
N GLU A 69 -13.61 14.71 15.75
CA GLU A 69 -12.37 15.30 16.28
C GLU A 69 -11.52 14.27 17.05
N SER A 70 -12.16 13.30 17.69
CA SER A 70 -11.49 12.19 18.39
C SER A 70 -10.72 11.26 17.46
N ASP A 71 -10.99 11.25 16.16
CA ASP A 71 -10.27 10.43 15.19
C ASP A 71 -8.90 11.02 14.84
N ILE A 72 -8.72 12.33 15.05
CA ILE A 72 -7.51 13.05 14.67
C ILE A 72 -6.42 12.84 15.73
N ILE A 73 -5.28 12.30 15.31
CA ILE A 73 -4.13 12.10 16.19
C ILE A 73 -3.20 13.31 16.11
N HIS A 74 -2.98 13.96 17.25
CA HIS A 74 -2.09 15.12 17.35
C HIS A 74 -0.70 14.69 17.74
N ILE A 75 0.30 14.95 16.90
CA ILE A 75 1.68 14.50 17.09
C ILE A 75 2.72 15.62 16.93
N SER A 76 3.89 15.38 17.47
CA SER A 76 5.13 16.00 17.03
C SER A 76 6.12 14.91 16.63
N ALA A 77 6.33 14.74 15.34
CA ALA A 77 7.33 13.79 14.83
C ALA A 77 8.75 14.17 15.29
N LYS A 78 9.02 15.47 15.50
CA LYS A 78 10.31 15.98 15.97
C LYS A 78 10.62 15.54 17.39
N THR A 79 9.63 15.60 18.29
CA THR A 79 9.81 15.25 19.71
C THR A 79 9.45 13.81 20.02
N GLY A 80 8.81 13.09 19.09
CA GLY A 80 8.26 11.76 19.31
C GLY A 80 6.89 11.73 20.00
N GLN A 81 6.33 12.91 20.34
CA GLN A 81 5.04 13.01 21.03
C GLN A 81 3.94 12.33 20.22
N ASN A 82 3.24 11.39 20.86
CA ASN A 82 2.09 10.62 20.32
C ASN A 82 2.37 9.82 19.03
N VAL A 83 3.61 9.70 18.56
CA VAL A 83 3.97 8.87 17.39
C VAL A 83 3.56 7.39 17.58
N PRO A 84 3.75 6.76 18.77
CA PRO A 84 3.28 5.40 19.02
C PRO A 84 1.76 5.22 18.83
N GLN A 85 0.95 6.28 19.04
CA GLN A 85 -0.50 6.23 18.82
C GLN A 85 -0.84 6.08 17.34
N VAL A 86 -0.06 6.72 16.45
CA VAL A 86 -0.24 6.55 14.99
C VAL A 86 0.04 5.11 14.58
N LEU A 87 1.13 4.51 15.07
CA LEU A 87 1.46 3.12 14.78
C LEU A 87 0.38 2.17 15.28
N ARG A 88 -0.16 2.41 16.47
CA ARG A 88 -1.29 1.64 17.01
C ARG A 88 -2.53 1.80 16.14
N ALA A 89 -2.88 3.03 15.75
CA ALA A 89 -4.03 3.30 14.89
C ALA A 89 -3.92 2.60 13.53
N ILE A 90 -2.71 2.53 12.95
CA ILE A 90 -2.46 1.77 11.72
C ILE A 90 -2.86 0.31 11.91
N VAL A 91 -2.38 -0.33 12.99
CA VAL A 91 -2.65 -1.75 13.26
C VAL A 91 -4.12 -2.01 13.60
N GLU A 92 -4.78 -1.09 14.32
CA GLU A 92 -6.15 -1.28 14.81
C GLU A 92 -7.22 -0.87 13.80
N ARG A 93 -6.95 0.14 12.95
CA ARG A 93 -7.98 0.75 12.08
C ARG A 93 -7.86 0.34 10.61
N ILE A 94 -6.63 0.09 10.10
CA ILE A 94 -6.45 -0.33 8.72
C ILE A 94 -6.72 -1.82 8.63
N PRO A 95 -7.64 -2.28 7.75
CA PRO A 95 -7.92 -3.69 7.60
C PRO A 95 -6.69 -4.44 7.08
N ALA A 96 -6.51 -5.67 7.53
CA ALA A 96 -5.48 -6.54 6.96
C ALA A 96 -5.78 -6.86 5.49
N PRO A 97 -4.73 -7.03 4.65
CA PRO A 97 -4.92 -7.42 3.26
C PRO A 97 -5.63 -8.78 3.16
N VAL A 98 -6.64 -8.85 2.30
CA VAL A 98 -7.47 -10.03 2.12
C VAL A 98 -7.33 -10.55 0.70
N SER A 99 -7.18 -11.86 0.54
CA SER A 99 -7.27 -12.53 -0.77
C SER A 99 -8.72 -12.61 -1.21
N PRO A 100 -9.15 -11.93 -2.29
CA PRO A 100 -10.54 -11.99 -2.75
C PRO A 100 -10.95 -13.41 -3.18
N LEU A 101 -10.04 -14.16 -3.78
CA LEU A 101 -10.31 -15.54 -4.20
C LEU A 101 -10.37 -16.50 -3.02
N ALA A 102 -9.57 -16.28 -1.97
CA ALA A 102 -9.67 -17.11 -0.76
C ALA A 102 -11.03 -16.93 -0.06
N VAL A 103 -11.50 -15.70 0.06
CA VAL A 103 -12.84 -15.41 0.62
C VAL A 103 -13.94 -16.07 -0.21
N GLN A 104 -13.84 -16.00 -1.55
CA GLN A 104 -14.80 -16.66 -2.43
C GLN A 104 -14.75 -18.18 -2.29
N ALA A 105 -13.56 -18.78 -2.24
CA ALA A 105 -13.38 -20.21 -2.06
C ALA A 105 -13.96 -20.72 -0.71
N GLU A 106 -13.78 -19.95 0.36
CA GLU A 106 -14.36 -20.26 1.66
C GLU A 106 -15.90 -20.21 1.65
N ARG A 107 -16.48 -19.20 0.99
CA ARG A 107 -17.94 -19.09 0.83
C ARG A 107 -18.51 -20.27 0.03
N MET A 108 -17.83 -20.69 -1.03
CA MET A 108 -18.26 -21.85 -1.83
C MET A 108 -18.18 -23.15 -1.02
N ALA A 109 -17.09 -23.35 -0.26
CA ALA A 109 -16.94 -24.49 0.64
C ALA A 109 -18.02 -24.53 1.73
N ALA A 110 -18.37 -23.38 2.31
CA ALA A 110 -19.47 -23.28 3.29
C ALA A 110 -20.85 -23.64 2.71
N GLN A 111 -21.01 -23.54 1.39
CA GLN A 111 -22.22 -23.94 0.67
C GLN A 111 -22.16 -25.39 0.17
N GLY A 112 -21.16 -26.17 0.57
CA GLY A 112 -21.02 -27.58 0.23
C GLY A 112 -20.40 -27.83 -1.16
N SER A 113 -19.81 -26.82 -1.80
CA SER A 113 -19.08 -26.95 -3.06
C SER A 113 -17.60 -27.26 -2.80
N ASP A 114 -16.94 -27.92 -3.75
CA ASP A 114 -15.49 -28.14 -3.70
C ASP A 114 -14.73 -26.80 -3.65
N ARG A 115 -13.72 -26.73 -2.79
CA ARG A 115 -12.85 -25.54 -2.69
C ARG A 115 -11.97 -25.42 -3.94
N PRO A 116 -12.14 -24.38 -4.76
CA PRO A 116 -11.32 -24.23 -5.97
C PRO A 116 -9.86 -23.93 -5.60
N ALA A 117 -8.92 -24.35 -6.45
CA ALA A 117 -7.54 -23.93 -6.35
C ALA A 117 -7.44 -22.42 -6.59
N ILE A 118 -6.71 -21.73 -5.72
CA ILE A 118 -6.51 -20.29 -5.80
C ILE A 118 -5.25 -20.03 -6.66
N PRO A 119 -5.38 -19.45 -7.86
CA PRO A 119 -4.22 -19.07 -8.65
C PRO A 119 -3.47 -17.91 -7.99
N THR A 120 -2.14 -17.93 -8.06
CA THR A 120 -1.32 -16.82 -7.59
C THR A 120 -1.47 -15.61 -8.51
N ARG A 121 -1.76 -14.45 -7.92
CA ARG A 121 -1.87 -13.17 -8.62
C ARG A 121 -1.17 -12.08 -7.84
N ALA A 122 -0.49 -11.17 -8.55
CA ALA A 122 0.11 -9.99 -7.97
C ALA A 122 -0.21 -8.75 -8.81
N LEU A 123 -0.37 -7.62 -8.14
CA LEU A 123 -0.48 -6.31 -8.74
C LEU A 123 0.92 -5.71 -8.91
N ILE A 124 1.30 -5.35 -10.14
CA ILE A 124 2.50 -4.57 -10.41
C ILE A 124 2.13 -3.10 -10.25
N PHE A 125 2.60 -2.42 -9.20
CA PHE A 125 2.31 -1.00 -9.02
C PHE A 125 3.46 -0.10 -9.46
N ASP A 126 4.68 -0.64 -9.63
CA ASP A 126 5.80 0.06 -10.26
C ASP A 126 6.80 -0.91 -10.90
N SER A 127 7.61 -0.41 -11.83
CA SER A 127 8.67 -1.20 -12.47
C SER A 127 9.80 -0.30 -12.99
N TYR A 128 11.02 -0.76 -12.90
CA TYR A 128 12.18 -0.08 -13.48
C TYR A 128 13.17 -1.07 -14.08
N TYR A 129 14.08 -0.56 -14.88
CA TYR A 129 15.17 -1.33 -15.48
C TYR A 129 16.46 -1.03 -14.72
N ASP A 130 17.13 -2.09 -14.28
CA ASP A 130 18.46 -2.06 -13.69
C ASP A 130 19.45 -2.68 -14.66
N ASP A 131 20.58 -2.02 -14.91
CA ASP A 131 21.58 -2.46 -15.91
C ASP A 131 22.21 -3.82 -15.58
N TYR A 132 22.21 -4.21 -14.31
CA TYR A 132 22.81 -5.46 -13.83
C TYR A 132 21.79 -6.57 -13.56
N ARG A 133 20.59 -6.19 -13.11
CA ARG A 133 19.54 -7.11 -12.67
C ARG A 133 18.40 -7.28 -13.68
N GLY A 134 18.33 -6.42 -14.71
CA GLY A 134 17.24 -6.42 -15.67
C GLY A 134 15.99 -5.71 -15.17
N VAL A 135 14.81 -6.17 -15.57
CA VAL A 135 13.54 -5.56 -15.15
C VAL A 135 13.20 -6.01 -13.72
N ILE A 136 13.03 -5.02 -12.85
CA ILE A 136 12.60 -5.20 -11.46
C ILE A 136 11.17 -4.68 -11.35
N LEU A 137 10.30 -5.50 -10.75
CA LEU A 137 8.89 -5.21 -10.52
C LEU A 137 8.68 -4.95 -9.04
N TYR A 138 7.97 -3.88 -8.69
CA TYR A 138 7.39 -3.71 -7.37
C TYR A 138 5.97 -4.23 -7.39
N VAL A 139 5.70 -5.18 -6.52
CA VAL A 139 4.44 -5.92 -6.51
C VAL A 139 3.80 -5.97 -5.14
N ARG A 140 2.47 -6.09 -5.15
CA ARG A 140 1.69 -6.57 -4.03
C ARG A 140 1.10 -7.93 -4.42
N VAL A 141 1.32 -8.95 -3.63
CA VAL A 141 0.70 -10.26 -3.83
C VAL A 141 -0.76 -10.19 -3.39
N VAL A 142 -1.67 -10.39 -4.33
CA VAL A 142 -3.13 -10.34 -4.08
C VAL A 142 -3.65 -11.69 -3.62
N ASP A 143 -3.26 -12.76 -4.31
CA ASP A 143 -3.64 -14.13 -3.99
C ASP A 143 -2.44 -15.07 -4.10
N GLY A 144 -2.37 -16.07 -3.23
CA GLY A 144 -1.38 -17.13 -3.28
C GLY A 144 0.02 -16.69 -2.85
N THR A 145 1.04 -17.31 -3.42
CA THR A 145 2.45 -17.07 -3.09
C THR A 145 3.33 -17.08 -4.33
N ILE A 146 4.38 -16.28 -4.34
CA ILE A 146 5.37 -16.22 -5.42
C ILE A 146 6.73 -16.66 -4.87
N PRO A 147 7.14 -17.92 -5.06
CA PRO A 147 8.47 -18.35 -4.66
C PRO A 147 9.53 -17.85 -5.64
N LYS A 148 10.76 -17.74 -5.15
CA LYS A 148 11.93 -17.53 -5.99
C LYS A 148 12.03 -18.66 -7.03
N GLY A 149 12.28 -18.29 -8.29
CA GLY A 149 12.36 -19.22 -9.41
C GLY A 149 11.02 -19.58 -10.06
N ALA A 150 9.91 -18.99 -9.59
CA ALA A 150 8.58 -19.23 -10.18
C ALA A 150 8.46 -18.70 -11.61
N ASP A 151 7.73 -19.44 -12.45
CA ASP A 151 7.26 -18.92 -13.73
C ASP A 151 6.21 -17.84 -13.50
N ILE A 152 6.36 -16.71 -14.18
CA ILE A 152 5.43 -15.58 -14.11
C ILE A 152 4.92 -15.22 -15.50
N THR A 153 3.65 -14.84 -15.57
CA THR A 153 3.01 -14.38 -16.81
C THR A 153 2.37 -13.02 -16.57
N MET A 154 2.74 -12.04 -17.38
CA MET A 154 2.15 -10.70 -17.35
C MET A 154 0.75 -10.75 -17.95
N MET A 155 -0.28 -10.47 -17.15
CA MET A 155 -1.68 -10.60 -17.60
C MET A 155 -2.01 -9.64 -18.75
N ALA A 156 -1.50 -8.40 -18.71
CA ALA A 156 -1.80 -7.37 -19.71
C ALA A 156 -1.09 -7.59 -21.06
N THR A 157 0.11 -8.18 -21.05
CA THR A 157 0.95 -8.30 -22.26
C THR A 157 1.10 -9.73 -22.76
N GLY A 158 0.77 -10.72 -21.92
CA GLY A 158 1.05 -12.14 -22.18
C GLY A 158 2.54 -12.49 -22.10
N ALA A 159 3.42 -11.56 -21.76
CA ALA A 159 4.84 -11.83 -21.63
C ALA A 159 5.10 -12.83 -20.51
N ARG A 160 6.00 -13.79 -20.78
CA ARG A 160 6.41 -14.81 -19.79
C ARG A 160 7.82 -14.51 -19.31
N GLY A 161 8.08 -14.80 -18.04
CA GLY A 161 9.37 -14.63 -17.41
C GLY A 161 9.50 -15.49 -16.18
N LEU A 162 10.64 -15.35 -15.52
CA LEU A 162 10.97 -16.02 -14.26
C LEU A 162 11.14 -14.98 -13.15
N ALA A 163 10.67 -15.29 -11.95
CA ALA A 163 10.99 -14.56 -10.74
C ALA A 163 12.38 -15.00 -10.23
N LEU A 164 13.44 -14.46 -10.82
CA LEU A 164 14.83 -14.83 -10.50
C LEU A 164 15.17 -14.62 -9.03
N GLU A 165 14.65 -13.54 -8.47
CA GLU A 165 14.74 -13.19 -7.05
C GLU A 165 13.44 -12.54 -6.62
N VAL A 166 13.01 -12.81 -5.40
CA VAL A 166 11.89 -12.13 -4.73
C VAL A 166 12.36 -11.66 -3.37
N GLY A 167 11.72 -10.61 -2.83
CA GLY A 167 12.08 -10.09 -1.52
C GLY A 167 11.38 -8.79 -1.17
N HIS A 168 11.78 -8.20 -0.06
CA HIS A 168 11.23 -6.95 0.46
C HIS A 168 12.31 -5.85 0.53
N LEU A 169 11.88 -4.61 0.86
CA LEU A 169 12.75 -3.46 1.06
C LEU A 169 12.87 -3.11 2.55
N SER A 170 14.12 -3.02 3.08
CA SER A 170 14.36 -2.68 4.48
C SER A 170 15.74 -1.97 4.69
N PRO A 171 15.93 -0.72 4.36
CA PRO A 171 15.43 0.04 3.19
C PRO A 171 15.98 -0.48 1.87
N THR A 172 17.06 -1.27 1.90
CA THR A 172 17.64 -1.93 0.71
C THR A 172 16.90 -3.24 0.42
N MET A 173 17.06 -3.73 -0.81
CA MET A 173 16.51 -5.02 -1.22
C MET A 173 17.07 -6.16 -0.36
N GLN A 174 16.17 -6.92 0.26
CA GLN A 174 16.47 -8.14 1.01
C GLN A 174 15.78 -9.31 0.31
N SER A 175 16.57 -10.35 -0.03
CA SER A 175 16.05 -11.53 -0.72
C SER A 175 15.30 -12.44 0.26
N ASP A 176 14.10 -12.87 -0.14
CA ASP A 176 13.27 -13.82 0.58
C ASP A 176 13.08 -15.11 -0.21
N PRO A 177 12.70 -16.21 0.42
CA PRO A 177 12.40 -17.46 -0.28
C PRO A 177 11.10 -17.36 -1.09
N LEU A 178 10.15 -16.55 -0.65
CA LEU A 178 8.85 -16.33 -1.30
C LEU A 178 8.22 -15.02 -0.82
N LEU A 179 7.23 -14.53 -1.59
CA LEU A 179 6.28 -13.48 -1.19
C LEU A 179 4.90 -14.10 -1.02
N GLY A 180 4.24 -13.83 0.09
CA GLY A 180 2.88 -14.32 0.42
C GLY A 180 1.78 -13.31 0.15
N THR A 181 0.52 -13.77 0.25
CA THR A 181 -0.67 -12.92 0.09
C THR A 181 -0.62 -11.69 1.01
N GLY A 182 -0.87 -10.51 0.45
CA GLY A 182 -0.85 -9.22 1.15
C GLY A 182 0.53 -8.58 1.26
N GLU A 183 1.60 -9.32 1.01
CA GLU A 183 2.95 -8.76 1.08
C GLU A 183 3.26 -7.86 -0.11
N ILE A 184 3.96 -6.77 0.19
CA ILE A 184 4.55 -5.86 -0.78
C ILE A 184 6.05 -6.16 -0.86
N GLY A 185 6.53 -6.34 -2.08
CA GLY A 185 7.93 -6.65 -2.30
C GLY A 185 8.38 -6.34 -3.72
N TYR A 186 9.54 -6.89 -4.06
CA TYR A 186 10.09 -6.79 -5.41
C TYR A 186 10.30 -8.17 -6.04
N ILE A 187 10.28 -8.20 -7.36
CA ILE A 187 10.64 -9.36 -8.18
C ILE A 187 11.69 -8.92 -9.19
N VAL A 188 12.87 -9.52 -9.14
CA VAL A 188 13.86 -9.43 -10.21
C VAL A 188 13.48 -10.44 -11.29
N THR A 189 13.35 -9.98 -12.53
CA THR A 189 12.88 -10.84 -13.62
C THR A 189 13.96 -11.02 -14.70
N ASN A 190 13.74 -11.98 -15.60
CA ASN A 190 14.52 -12.10 -16.84
C ASN A 190 13.89 -11.34 -18.04
N LEU A 191 12.91 -10.47 -17.79
CA LEU A 191 12.31 -9.63 -18.82
C LEU A 191 13.34 -8.62 -19.32
N LYS A 192 13.25 -8.27 -20.60
CA LYS A 192 14.24 -7.40 -21.24
C LYS A 192 13.87 -5.93 -21.22
N THR A 193 12.59 -5.61 -21.09
CA THR A 193 12.09 -4.23 -21.10
C THR A 193 10.92 -4.07 -20.15
N THR A 194 10.79 -2.90 -19.55
CA THR A 194 9.64 -2.54 -18.69
C THR A 194 8.31 -2.51 -19.47
N ARG A 195 8.35 -2.38 -20.80
CA ARG A 195 7.15 -2.46 -21.66
C ARG A 195 6.46 -3.83 -21.61
N GLN A 196 7.22 -4.89 -21.30
CA GLN A 196 6.67 -6.24 -21.14
C GLN A 196 5.89 -6.39 -19.82
N ALA A 197 6.21 -5.59 -18.81
CA ALA A 197 5.59 -5.57 -17.49
C ALA A 197 4.89 -4.22 -17.26
N LYS A 198 3.71 -4.06 -17.85
CA LYS A 198 2.89 -2.86 -17.64
C LYS A 198 2.41 -2.81 -16.19
N VAL A 199 2.41 -1.60 -15.65
CA VAL A 199 1.81 -1.29 -14.35
C VAL A 199 0.29 -1.32 -14.47
N GLY A 200 -0.39 -1.93 -13.50
CA GLY A 200 -1.85 -2.10 -13.46
C GLY A 200 -2.32 -3.51 -13.68
#